data_3e5f47b5bc6b70c68bf9984aa8772721
#
_entry.id   3e5f47b5bc6b70c68bf9984aa8772721
#
_cell.length_a   1.000
_cell.length_b   1.000
_cell.length_c   1.000
_cell.angle_alpha   90.00
_cell.angle_beta   90.00
_cell.angle_gamma   90.00
#
_symmetry.space_group_name_H-M   'P 1'
#
loop_
_entity.id
_entity.type
_entity.pdbx_description
1 polymer ?
#
loop_
_entity_poly.entity_id
_entity_poly.type
_entity_poly.pdbx_seq_one_letter_code
_entity_poly.pdbx_strand_id
1 'polypeptide(L)'
;MTIKVGDKMPKWQFTRMGANGPEPVSTDDLFGGKKVVLFSVPGAFTPTCSAKHLPGFINNAAQLKAKGVDTIACMAVNDVFVMKAWGEHSKAAGKVDMLADGNGEYARALGLELDASKFGMGTRGKRFSLIVDDGVVKTLNIEPPGEFGVSSAESALKQL
;
A
#
# COMPACT_ATOMS: atom_id res chain seq x y z
N MET A 1 18.49 4.55 1.95
CA MET A 1 17.91 5.59 2.83
C MET A 1 16.41 5.43 2.91
N THR A 2 15.85 5.61 4.08
CA THR A 2 14.39 5.53 4.26
C THR A 2 13.72 6.82 3.82
N ILE A 3 12.62 6.71 3.10
CA ILE A 3 11.80 7.85 2.72
C ILE A 3 11.29 8.58 3.98
N LYS A 4 11.06 9.87 3.88
CA LYS A 4 10.57 10.69 4.99
C LYS A 4 9.58 11.74 4.53
N VAL A 5 8.89 12.34 5.48
CA VAL A 5 7.95 13.44 5.20
C VAL A 5 8.68 14.57 4.48
N GLY A 6 8.04 15.07 3.42
CA GLY A 6 8.61 16.11 2.55
C GLY A 6 9.32 15.56 1.31
N ASP A 7 9.67 14.28 1.29
CA ASP A 7 10.30 13.67 0.12
C ASP A 7 9.29 13.45 -0.99
N LYS A 8 9.77 13.45 -2.23
CA LYS A 8 8.98 13.01 -3.37
C LYS A 8 9.01 11.48 -3.43
N MET A 9 7.89 10.89 -3.82
CA MET A 9 7.84 9.45 -4.04
C MET A 9 8.77 9.08 -5.19
N PRO A 10 9.58 8.00 -5.05
CA PRO A 10 10.44 7.54 -6.14
C PRO A 10 9.62 7.22 -7.37
N LYS A 11 10.19 7.46 -8.55
CA LYS A 11 9.55 7.10 -9.81
C LYS A 11 9.69 5.61 -10.05
N TRP A 12 8.58 4.96 -10.38
CA TRP A 12 8.56 3.53 -10.64
C TRP A 12 7.24 3.13 -11.32
N GLN A 13 7.10 1.84 -11.58
CA GLN A 13 5.92 1.32 -12.24
C GLN A 13 5.47 0.05 -11.53
N PHE A 14 4.28 0.10 -10.92
CA PHE A 14 3.62 -1.07 -10.34
C PHE A 14 2.92 -1.88 -11.43
N THR A 15 2.51 -3.08 -11.10
CA THR A 15 1.59 -3.87 -11.92
C THR A 15 0.26 -4.01 -11.18
N ARG A 16 -0.82 -3.89 -11.93
CA ARG A 16 -2.18 -4.06 -11.43
C ARG A 16 -2.94 -4.95 -12.40
N MET A 17 -3.90 -5.75 -11.92
CA MET A 17 -4.75 -6.52 -12.81
C MET A 17 -5.83 -5.62 -13.40
N GLY A 18 -5.80 -5.45 -14.71
CA GLY A 18 -6.80 -4.71 -15.47
C GLY A 18 -7.83 -5.63 -16.11
N ALA A 19 -8.74 -5.04 -16.89
CA ALA A 19 -9.80 -5.79 -17.58
C ALA A 19 -9.26 -6.81 -18.58
N ASN A 20 -8.10 -6.51 -19.19
CA ASN A 20 -7.49 -7.34 -20.22
C ASN A 20 -6.23 -8.06 -19.75
N GLY A 21 -6.02 -8.17 -18.44
CA GLY A 21 -4.84 -8.79 -17.84
C GLY A 21 -3.97 -7.80 -17.08
N PRO A 22 -2.73 -8.21 -16.73
CA PRO A 22 -1.82 -7.32 -16.03
C PRO A 22 -1.53 -6.05 -16.81
N GLU A 23 -1.57 -4.91 -16.13
CA GLU A 23 -1.27 -3.60 -16.73
C GLU A 23 -0.33 -2.79 -15.83
N PRO A 24 0.51 -1.93 -16.43
CA PRO A 24 1.38 -1.07 -15.66
C PRO A 24 0.62 0.11 -15.05
N VAL A 25 1.05 0.52 -13.85
CA VAL A 25 0.58 1.74 -13.19
C VAL A 25 1.81 2.55 -12.81
N SER A 26 2.06 3.64 -13.51
CA SER A 26 3.20 4.50 -13.19
C SER A 26 2.94 5.29 -11.91
N THR A 27 4.01 5.62 -11.21
CA THR A 27 3.89 6.49 -10.02
C THR A 27 3.43 7.90 -10.40
N ASP A 28 3.74 8.37 -11.61
CA ASP A 28 3.25 9.66 -12.09
C ASP A 28 1.71 9.65 -12.20
N ASP A 29 1.14 8.59 -12.77
CA ASP A 29 -0.32 8.45 -12.89
C ASP A 29 -0.99 8.20 -11.54
N LEU A 30 -0.33 7.44 -10.67
CA LEU A 30 -0.87 7.10 -9.36
C LEU A 30 -0.93 8.32 -8.43
N PHE A 31 0.13 9.12 -8.39
CA PHE A 31 0.29 10.20 -7.43
C PHE A 31 0.07 11.61 -8.00
N GLY A 32 0.28 11.80 -9.29
CA GLY A 32 0.26 13.14 -9.89
C GLY A 32 -1.07 13.87 -9.72
N GLY A 33 -1.06 15.04 -9.08
CA GLY A 33 -2.24 15.85 -8.84
C GLY A 33 -3.28 15.24 -7.93
N LYS A 34 -2.93 14.18 -7.19
CA LYS A 34 -3.89 13.42 -6.37
C LYS A 34 -3.42 13.31 -4.92
N LYS A 35 -4.39 13.21 -4.01
CA LYS A 35 -4.14 12.82 -2.64
C LYS A 35 -4.35 11.31 -2.51
N VAL A 36 -3.31 10.59 -2.16
CA VAL A 36 -3.30 9.13 -2.12
C VAL A 36 -2.95 8.66 -0.72
N VAL A 37 -3.72 7.69 -0.21
CA VAL A 37 -3.32 6.91 0.96
C VAL A 37 -2.78 5.59 0.44
N LEU A 38 -1.49 5.36 0.63
CA LEU A 38 -0.80 4.13 0.25
C LEU A 38 -0.43 3.37 1.50
N PHE A 39 -0.85 2.12 1.60
CA PHE A 39 -0.40 1.27 2.70
C PHE A 39 0.26 0.01 2.16
N SER A 40 1.17 -0.53 2.95
CA SER A 40 1.94 -1.71 2.62
C SER A 40 1.73 -2.79 3.66
N VAL A 41 1.70 -4.02 3.19
CA VAL A 41 1.58 -5.21 4.02
C VAL A 41 2.73 -6.17 3.71
N PRO A 42 3.22 -6.94 4.69
CA PRO A 42 4.27 -7.95 4.44
C PRO A 42 3.85 -9.06 3.48
N GLY A 43 2.56 -9.35 3.37
CA GLY A 43 2.12 -10.36 2.41
C GLY A 43 0.61 -10.50 2.34
N ALA A 44 0.10 -10.67 1.12
CA ALA A 44 -1.29 -11.01 0.86
C ALA A 44 -1.65 -12.32 1.60
N PHE A 45 -2.88 -12.41 2.09
CA PHE A 45 -3.42 -13.57 2.80
C PHE A 45 -2.75 -13.90 4.14
N THR A 46 -1.79 -13.11 4.59
CA THR A 46 -1.21 -13.30 5.94
C THR A 46 -2.19 -12.79 7.01
N PRO A 47 -2.09 -13.27 8.28
CA PRO A 47 -3.18 -13.07 9.26
C PRO A 47 -3.59 -11.61 9.51
N THR A 48 -2.68 -10.74 9.92
CA THR A 48 -3.01 -9.33 10.23
C THR A 48 -3.38 -8.55 8.97
N CYS A 49 -2.72 -8.83 7.85
CA CYS A 49 -3.00 -8.18 6.57
C CYS A 49 -4.43 -8.47 6.11
N SER A 50 -4.86 -9.73 6.23
CA SER A 50 -6.18 -10.17 5.77
C SER A 50 -7.30 -9.90 6.78
N ALA A 51 -7.00 -9.93 8.08
CA ALA A 51 -8.02 -9.79 9.11
C ALA A 51 -8.27 -8.35 9.53
N LYS A 52 -7.27 -7.47 9.44
CA LYS A 52 -7.34 -6.12 10.00
C LYS A 52 -6.93 -5.01 9.05
N HIS A 53 -5.77 -5.11 8.41
CA HIS A 53 -5.19 -3.98 7.66
C HIS A 53 -6.01 -3.65 6.42
N LEU A 54 -6.11 -4.58 5.48
CA LEU A 54 -6.89 -4.38 4.26
C LEU A 54 -8.37 -4.15 4.56
N PRO A 55 -9.05 -4.97 5.39
CA PRO A 55 -10.46 -4.73 5.70
C PRO A 55 -10.71 -3.36 6.33
N GLY A 56 -9.80 -2.86 7.16
CA GLY A 56 -9.91 -1.53 7.76
C GLY A 56 -9.98 -0.44 6.72
N PHE A 57 -9.13 -0.48 5.70
CA PHE A 57 -9.16 0.48 4.60
C PHE A 57 -10.40 0.31 3.72
N ILE A 58 -10.82 -0.90 3.46
CA ILE A 58 -12.05 -1.15 2.68
C ILE A 58 -13.26 -0.58 3.42
N ASN A 59 -13.37 -0.83 4.71
CA ASN A 59 -14.52 -0.39 5.52
C ASN A 59 -14.55 1.13 5.72
N ASN A 60 -13.39 1.79 5.69
CA ASN A 60 -13.29 3.23 5.87
C ASN A 60 -13.06 3.99 4.54
N ALA A 61 -13.18 3.32 3.40
CA ALA A 61 -12.89 3.93 2.11
C ALA A 61 -13.75 5.17 1.83
N ALA A 62 -15.06 5.10 2.12
CA ALA A 62 -15.95 6.24 1.90
C ALA A 62 -15.60 7.43 2.77
N GLN A 63 -15.21 7.19 4.03
CA GLN A 63 -14.81 8.24 4.95
C GLN A 63 -13.50 8.91 4.54
N LEU A 64 -12.55 8.11 4.07
CA LEU A 64 -11.28 8.63 3.55
C LEU A 64 -11.51 9.51 2.32
N LYS A 65 -12.34 9.06 1.39
CA LYS A 65 -12.67 9.83 0.19
C LYS A 65 -13.43 11.11 0.54
N ALA A 66 -14.30 11.09 1.53
CA ALA A 66 -15.00 12.28 2.01
C ALA A 66 -14.04 13.33 2.57
N LYS A 67 -12.86 12.93 3.02
CA LYS A 67 -11.82 13.84 3.50
C LYS A 67 -10.84 14.28 2.40
N GLY A 68 -11.15 14.02 1.13
CA GLY A 68 -10.37 14.50 0.01
C GLY A 68 -9.36 13.51 -0.56
N VAL A 69 -9.39 12.26 -0.11
CA VAL A 69 -8.52 11.21 -0.68
C VAL A 69 -9.06 10.77 -2.03
N ASP A 70 -8.23 10.88 -3.06
CA ASP A 70 -8.62 10.47 -4.42
C ASP A 70 -8.44 8.97 -4.63
N THR A 71 -7.40 8.38 -4.07
CA THR A 71 -7.05 6.98 -4.27
C THR A 71 -6.57 6.36 -2.97
N ILE A 72 -7.04 5.15 -2.69
CA ILE A 72 -6.53 4.30 -1.62
C ILE A 72 -5.88 3.11 -2.30
N ALA A 73 -4.61 2.86 -2.01
CA ALA A 73 -3.84 1.80 -2.66
C ALA A 73 -3.11 0.93 -1.64
N CYS A 74 -3.06 -0.36 -1.92
CA CYS A 74 -2.32 -1.35 -1.15
C CYS A 74 -1.18 -1.88 -2.00
N MET A 75 0.05 -1.83 -1.48
CA MET A 75 1.18 -2.47 -2.13
C MET A 75 1.70 -3.63 -1.29
N ALA A 76 2.22 -4.64 -1.96
CA ALA A 76 2.87 -5.76 -1.30
C ALA A 76 3.88 -6.42 -2.24
N VAL A 77 4.87 -7.10 -1.66
CA VAL A 77 5.83 -7.92 -2.41
C VAL A 77 5.17 -9.27 -2.70
N ASN A 78 4.20 -9.22 -3.59
CA ASN A 78 3.47 -10.36 -4.16
C ASN A 78 3.26 -10.07 -5.63
N ASP A 79 3.09 -11.11 -6.43
CA ASP A 79 2.81 -10.91 -7.85
C ASP A 79 1.37 -10.39 -8.07
N VAL A 80 1.11 -9.95 -9.31
CA VAL A 80 -0.18 -9.35 -9.65
C VAL A 80 -1.35 -10.34 -9.56
N PHE A 81 -1.09 -11.62 -9.78
CA PHE A 81 -2.15 -12.65 -9.72
C PHE A 81 -2.58 -12.89 -8.28
N VAL A 82 -1.64 -12.93 -7.36
CA VAL A 82 -1.92 -13.04 -5.93
C VAL A 82 -2.65 -11.79 -5.43
N MET A 83 -2.20 -10.62 -5.84
CA MET A 83 -2.84 -9.36 -5.44
C MET A 83 -4.27 -9.27 -5.95
N LYS A 84 -4.52 -9.72 -7.17
CA LYS A 84 -5.89 -9.82 -7.72
C LYS A 84 -6.76 -10.73 -6.87
N ALA A 85 -6.29 -11.94 -6.61
CA ALA A 85 -7.04 -12.94 -5.84
C ALA A 85 -7.35 -12.43 -4.42
N TRP A 86 -6.37 -11.79 -3.79
CA TRP A 86 -6.55 -11.23 -2.45
C TRP A 86 -7.56 -10.08 -2.44
N GLY A 87 -7.49 -9.21 -3.44
CA GLY A 87 -8.46 -8.11 -3.59
C GLY A 87 -9.88 -8.62 -3.80
N GLU A 88 -10.06 -9.64 -4.62
CA GLU A 88 -11.37 -10.27 -4.86
C GLU A 88 -11.91 -10.94 -3.59
N HIS A 89 -11.05 -11.71 -2.91
CA HIS A 89 -11.40 -12.38 -1.66
C HIS A 89 -11.81 -11.37 -0.58
N SER A 90 -11.17 -10.23 -0.54
CA SER A 90 -11.41 -9.19 0.46
C SER A 90 -12.48 -8.17 0.06
N LYS A 91 -12.99 -8.25 -1.18
CA LYS A 91 -13.98 -7.34 -1.74
C LYS A 91 -13.47 -5.89 -1.83
N ALA A 92 -12.24 -5.74 -2.31
CA ALA A 92 -11.56 -4.46 -2.43
C ALA A 92 -11.98 -3.65 -3.67
N ALA A 93 -12.63 -4.27 -4.66
CA ALA A 93 -12.94 -3.62 -5.93
C ALA A 93 -13.70 -2.31 -5.74
N GLY A 94 -13.22 -1.24 -6.39
CA GLY A 94 -13.82 0.09 -6.30
C GLY A 94 -13.48 0.84 -5.01
N LYS A 95 -12.75 0.24 -4.09
CA LYS A 95 -12.41 0.83 -2.79
C LYS A 95 -10.92 0.96 -2.57
N VAL A 96 -10.15 -0.07 -2.89
CA VAL A 96 -8.70 -0.10 -2.72
C VAL A 96 -8.06 -0.67 -3.98
N ASP A 97 -7.11 0.06 -4.55
CA ASP A 97 -6.32 -0.42 -5.68
C ASP A 97 -5.25 -1.39 -5.16
N MET A 98 -5.20 -2.58 -5.75
CA MET A 98 -4.24 -3.61 -5.37
C MET A 98 -3.04 -3.54 -6.29
N LEU A 99 -1.89 -3.12 -5.76
CA LEU A 99 -0.68 -2.88 -6.54
C LEU A 99 0.38 -3.93 -6.21
N ALA A 100 0.93 -4.55 -7.26
CA ALA A 100 1.97 -5.56 -7.11
C ALA A 100 3.35 -4.95 -7.21
N ASP A 101 4.17 -5.15 -6.17
CA ASP A 101 5.60 -4.88 -6.13
C ASP A 101 6.32 -6.23 -6.09
N GLY A 102 6.11 -7.05 -7.12
CA GLY A 102 6.45 -8.47 -7.12
C GLY A 102 7.91 -8.78 -6.81
N ASN A 103 8.83 -7.92 -7.24
CA ASN A 103 10.27 -8.10 -6.99
C ASN A 103 10.78 -7.33 -5.78
N GLY A 104 9.91 -6.61 -5.07
CA GLY A 104 10.31 -5.80 -3.91
C GLY A 104 11.10 -4.55 -4.26
N GLU A 105 11.12 -4.17 -5.54
CA GLU A 105 11.93 -3.03 -6.00
C GLU A 105 11.45 -1.71 -5.40
N TYR A 106 10.14 -1.51 -5.28
CA TYR A 106 9.63 -0.27 -4.72
C TYR A 106 9.81 -0.21 -3.21
N ALA A 107 9.60 -1.32 -2.52
CA ALA A 107 9.90 -1.41 -1.09
C ALA A 107 11.37 -1.05 -0.82
N ARG A 108 12.27 -1.52 -1.69
CA ARG A 108 13.70 -1.18 -1.61
C ARG A 108 13.94 0.29 -1.88
N ALA A 109 13.31 0.86 -2.91
CA ALA A 109 13.45 2.27 -3.25
C ALA A 109 12.99 3.18 -2.11
N LEU A 110 11.97 2.77 -1.37
CA LEU A 110 11.47 3.49 -0.20
C LEU A 110 12.36 3.31 1.04
N GLY A 111 13.26 2.33 1.02
CA GLY A 111 14.05 1.97 2.21
C GLY A 111 13.23 1.26 3.28
N LEU A 112 12.15 0.59 2.88
CA LEU A 112 11.19 -0.05 3.78
C LEU A 112 11.07 -1.55 3.52
N GLU A 113 12.18 -2.19 3.22
CA GLU A 113 12.26 -3.66 3.08
C GLU A 113 12.16 -4.34 4.45
N LEU A 114 11.59 -5.54 4.44
CA LEU A 114 11.50 -6.41 5.60
C LEU A 114 12.14 -7.76 5.25
N ASP A 115 13.13 -8.17 6.04
CA ASP A 115 13.67 -9.52 5.92
C ASP A 115 12.77 -10.50 6.70
N ALA A 116 11.97 -11.24 5.96
CA ALA A 116 11.07 -12.24 6.52
C ALA A 116 11.56 -13.67 6.26
N SER A 117 12.86 -13.83 6.03
CA SER A 117 13.47 -15.12 5.70
C SER A 117 13.22 -16.19 6.75
N LYS A 118 13.23 -15.82 8.02
CA LYS A 118 12.99 -16.81 9.10
C LYS A 118 11.57 -17.37 9.10
N PHE A 119 10.63 -16.71 8.39
CA PHE A 119 9.27 -17.22 8.22
C PHE A 119 9.08 -17.90 6.87
N GLY A 120 10.16 -18.10 6.11
CA GLY A 120 10.09 -18.67 4.78
C GLY A 120 9.52 -17.73 3.73
N MET A 121 9.51 -16.43 3.99
CA MET A 121 8.88 -15.44 3.12
C MET A 121 9.86 -14.59 2.32
N GLY A 122 11.17 -14.70 2.60
CA GLY A 122 12.18 -13.91 1.91
C GLY A 122 12.11 -12.44 2.24
N THR A 123 12.46 -11.60 1.27
CA THR A 123 12.39 -10.14 1.42
C THR A 123 10.99 -9.65 1.09
N ARG A 124 10.40 -8.92 2.02
CA ARG A 124 9.07 -8.33 1.89
C ARG A 124 9.13 -6.84 2.14
N GLY A 125 7.99 -6.17 2.13
CA GLY A 125 7.88 -4.78 2.58
C GLY A 125 7.44 -4.74 4.04
N LYS A 126 7.88 -3.71 4.74
CA LYS A 126 7.38 -3.42 6.09
C LYS A 126 5.90 -3.06 6.03
N ARG A 127 5.23 -3.14 7.18
CA ARG A 127 3.87 -2.63 7.32
C ARG A 127 3.95 -1.13 7.58
N PHE A 128 3.35 -0.34 6.70
CA PHE A 128 3.34 1.11 6.85
C PHE A 128 2.15 1.72 6.12
N SER A 129 1.89 3.00 6.40
CA SER A 129 0.99 3.81 5.59
C SER A 129 1.63 5.16 5.29
N LEU A 130 1.25 5.72 4.15
CA LEU A 130 1.68 7.03 3.67
C LEU A 130 0.46 7.83 3.25
N ILE A 131 0.45 9.12 3.55
CA ILE A 131 -0.42 10.06 2.86
C ILE A 131 0.47 10.86 1.93
N VAL A 132 0.15 10.83 0.64
CA VAL A 132 0.95 11.46 -0.42
C VAL A 132 0.05 12.47 -1.14
N ASP A 133 0.53 13.70 -1.28
CA ASP A 133 -0.20 14.76 -1.97
C ASP A 133 0.64 15.25 -3.15
N ASP A 134 0.15 15.04 -4.37
CA ASP A 134 0.85 15.37 -5.61
C ASP A 134 2.30 14.86 -5.60
N GLY A 135 2.48 13.60 -5.21
CA GLY A 135 3.77 12.93 -5.20
C GLY A 135 4.68 13.25 -4.02
N VAL A 136 4.24 14.10 -3.08
CA VAL A 136 5.04 14.48 -1.90
C VAL A 136 4.47 13.82 -0.66
N VAL A 137 5.34 13.19 0.14
CA VAL A 137 4.95 12.51 1.38
C VAL A 137 4.53 13.54 2.43
N LYS A 138 3.29 13.45 2.89
CA LYS A 138 2.75 14.32 3.96
C LYS A 138 2.78 13.64 5.31
N THR A 139 2.50 12.33 5.36
CA THR A 139 2.63 11.55 6.60
C THR A 139 3.27 10.21 6.28
N LEU A 140 3.97 9.65 7.25
CA LEU A 140 4.61 8.35 7.15
C LEU A 140 4.46 7.65 8.49
N ASN A 141 3.81 6.49 8.49
CA ASN A 141 3.55 5.70 9.69
C ASN A 141 4.10 4.30 9.49
N ILE A 142 5.22 4.00 10.13
CA ILE A 142 5.88 2.69 10.02
C ILE A 142 5.59 1.91 11.30
N GLU A 143 5.04 0.70 11.16
CA GLU A 143 4.78 -0.16 12.32
C GLU A 143 6.07 -0.73 12.86
N PRO A 144 6.24 -0.78 14.18
CA PRO A 144 7.25 -1.63 14.77
C PRO A 144 7.02 -3.09 14.37
N PRO A 145 8.08 -3.93 14.30
CA PRO A 145 7.91 -5.32 13.88
C PRO A 145 6.84 -6.05 14.69
N GLY A 146 5.93 -6.72 13.99
CA GLY A 146 4.85 -7.48 14.59
C GLY A 146 3.67 -6.69 15.15
N GLU A 147 3.66 -5.36 15.01
CA GLU A 147 2.59 -4.52 15.52
C GLU A 147 1.68 -4.01 14.42
N PHE A 148 0.47 -3.59 14.81
CA PHE A 148 -0.50 -2.96 13.93
C PHE A 148 -1.29 -1.90 14.72
N GLY A 149 -1.16 -0.65 14.32
CA GLY A 149 -1.84 0.48 14.97
C GLY A 149 -1.65 1.77 14.18
N VAL A 150 -0.39 2.24 14.08
CA VAL A 150 -0.11 3.55 13.45
C VAL A 150 -0.37 3.59 11.95
N SER A 151 -0.38 2.45 11.26
CA SER A 151 -0.61 2.36 9.82
C SER A 151 -2.06 2.04 9.46
N SER A 152 -2.97 2.03 10.42
CA SER A 152 -4.38 1.69 10.20
C SER A 152 -5.13 2.79 9.46
N ALA A 153 -6.30 2.43 8.93
CA ALA A 153 -7.22 3.39 8.31
C ALA A 153 -7.68 4.45 9.30
N GLU A 154 -7.92 4.07 10.55
CA GLU A 154 -8.31 4.99 11.61
C GLU A 154 -7.22 6.03 11.88
N SER A 155 -5.95 5.60 11.87
CA SER A 155 -4.82 6.52 12.02
C SER A 155 -4.74 7.49 10.83
N ALA A 156 -4.93 7.00 9.61
CA ALA A 156 -4.95 7.84 8.42
C ALA A 156 -6.08 8.89 8.49
N LEU A 157 -7.27 8.48 8.93
CA LEU A 157 -8.41 9.40 9.09
C LEU A 157 -8.10 10.54 10.05
N LYS A 158 -7.38 10.27 11.13
CA LYS A 158 -7.00 11.30 12.10
C LYS A 158 -5.96 12.28 11.58
N GLN A 159 -5.22 11.88 10.55
CA GLN A 159 -4.14 12.69 9.97
C GLN A 159 -4.59 13.55 8.78
N LEU A 160 -5.80 13.35 8.32
CA LEU A 160 -6.37 14.08 7.17
C LEU A 160 -7.12 15.35 7.59
#